data_15750dbe53fc82a80a9d503e74750ee8
#
_entry.id   15750dbe53fc82a80a9d503e74750ee8
#
_cell.length_a   1.000
_cell.length_b   1.000
_cell.length_c   1.000
_cell.angle_alpha   90.00
_cell.angle_beta   90.00
_cell.angle_gamma   90.00
#
_symmetry.space_group_name_H-M   'P 1'
#
loop_
_entity.id
_entity.type
_entity.pdbx_description
1 polymer ?
#
loop_
_entity_poly.entity_id
_entity_poly.type
_entity_poly.pdbx_seq_one_letter_code
_entity_poly.pdbx_strand_id
1 'polypeptide(L)'
;MDRMEEYKALRDAPEELPPALDGAVARARARARRRRLWRRISAPAGSVAAVFAAFVLLVNLSTPFALACGKVPVLKELAAAVAFSPSLKAAVEHDFIQYIGQSQTDNGITLHLEYLFPDRGQLQFYATVTGPEEFSSFMVHPVLTDESGQPLETYGSTSKSVHPGELSNAFTVFPFGDAAFPETLYLTCEISGHRGGATEPPEPLEGDPSAPYAVVSFRLPLDTALLAQGETLEVDRWINLDGNKLHIQALELYPTHARLLLEEEPTNRESLRGLDFYLADGRGNRYAAGSSGGTVSQGGAYWCESPYFSPDRNLTLCITGAEWLEKGKEYVTVDLETGRALTPLPVDVRVSARRDGDNAEVAFYAPMPPEADEDHLVFRQLGTMDYRAPDGSTGAIYGVTSYHSDVLWQGTSDEIPLPEGWFIEKYTIESYLWDTIDMGLHATRETWFETPVSVPLA
;
A
#
# COMPACT_ATOMS: atom_id res chain seq x y z
N MET A 1 24.78 -18.83 -9.62
CA MET A 1 24.31 -19.26 -10.96
C MET A 1 23.10 -18.40 -11.25
N ASP A 2 23.11 -17.68 -12.34
CA ASP A 2 22.11 -16.64 -12.65
C ASP A 2 20.74 -17.30 -12.91
N ARG A 3 19.70 -16.92 -12.16
CA ARG A 3 18.31 -17.42 -12.34
C ARG A 3 17.82 -17.29 -13.79
N MET A 4 18.39 -16.35 -14.55
CA MET A 4 18.09 -16.17 -15.95
C MET A 4 18.70 -17.27 -16.84
N GLU A 5 19.88 -17.81 -16.46
CA GLU A 5 20.49 -18.97 -17.14
C GLU A 5 19.72 -20.24 -16.84
N GLU A 6 19.23 -20.39 -15.61
CA GLU A 6 18.40 -21.53 -15.19
C GLU A 6 17.03 -21.52 -15.91
N TYR A 7 16.42 -20.34 -16.07
CA TYR A 7 15.19 -20.17 -16.85
C TYR A 7 15.39 -20.43 -18.35
N LYS A 8 16.53 -19.98 -18.92
CA LYS A 8 16.87 -20.27 -20.31
C LYS A 8 17.15 -21.76 -20.52
N ALA A 9 17.84 -22.40 -19.57
CA ALA A 9 18.10 -23.83 -19.58
C ALA A 9 16.81 -24.66 -19.47
N LEU A 10 15.85 -24.24 -18.64
CA LEU A 10 14.50 -24.85 -18.54
C LEU A 10 13.65 -24.60 -19.80
N ARG A 11 13.83 -23.46 -20.46
CA ARG A 11 13.13 -23.16 -21.72
C ARG A 11 13.71 -23.95 -22.89
N ASP A 12 15.03 -24.11 -22.91
CA ASP A 12 15.77 -24.68 -24.04
C ASP A 12 16.06 -26.19 -23.87
N ALA A 13 15.72 -26.77 -22.70
CA ALA A 13 15.84 -28.20 -22.39
C ALA A 13 14.46 -28.88 -22.18
N PRO A 14 13.69 -29.05 -23.26
CA PRO A 14 12.33 -29.58 -23.14
C PRO A 14 12.24 -31.06 -22.75
N GLU A 15 13.37 -31.79 -22.71
CA GLU A 15 13.37 -33.24 -22.48
C GLU A 15 13.28 -33.65 -21.00
N GLU A 16 13.45 -32.71 -20.03
CA GLU A 16 13.37 -33.03 -18.59
C GLU A 16 12.07 -32.57 -17.91
N LEU A 17 11.16 -31.92 -18.64
CA LEU A 17 9.86 -31.54 -18.10
C LEU A 17 8.91 -32.74 -18.07
N PRO A 18 8.18 -32.96 -16.96
CA PRO A 18 7.15 -34.01 -16.93
C PRO A 18 6.21 -33.87 -18.12
N PRO A 19 5.84 -34.97 -18.83
CA PRO A 19 5.00 -34.94 -20.03
C PRO A 19 3.65 -34.23 -19.83
N ALA A 20 3.21 -34.04 -18.58
CA ALA A 20 2.01 -33.28 -18.22
C ALA A 20 2.20 -31.75 -18.35
N LEU A 21 3.44 -31.25 -18.25
CA LEU A 21 3.80 -29.82 -18.39
C LEU A 21 4.24 -29.49 -19.83
N ASP A 22 4.68 -30.49 -20.57
CA ASP A 22 5.10 -30.35 -21.96
C ASP A 22 3.89 -30.03 -22.85
N GLY A 23 3.67 -28.80 -23.11
CA GLY A 23 2.48 -28.28 -23.81
C GLY A 23 1.47 -27.56 -22.90
N ALA A 24 1.69 -27.42 -21.60
CA ALA A 24 0.78 -26.62 -20.76
C ALA A 24 0.83 -25.13 -21.18
N VAL A 25 2.02 -24.60 -21.44
CA VAL A 25 2.22 -23.24 -21.94
C VAL A 25 1.77 -23.14 -23.41
N ALA A 26 2.06 -24.14 -24.24
CA ALA A 26 1.58 -24.18 -25.61
C ALA A 26 0.05 -24.36 -25.69
N ARG A 27 -0.53 -25.15 -24.76
CA ARG A 27 -1.98 -25.29 -24.61
C ARG A 27 -2.64 -24.03 -24.10
N ALA A 28 -2.00 -23.30 -23.17
CA ALA A 28 -2.49 -22.00 -22.70
C ALA A 28 -2.46 -20.95 -23.82
N ARG A 29 -1.35 -20.86 -24.58
CA ARG A 29 -1.24 -19.97 -25.76
C ARG A 29 -2.17 -20.37 -26.91
N ALA A 30 -2.34 -21.65 -27.16
CA ALA A 30 -3.26 -22.14 -28.18
C ALA A 30 -4.73 -21.91 -27.77
N ARG A 31 -5.07 -21.97 -26.48
CA ARG A 31 -6.40 -21.66 -25.96
C ARG A 31 -6.68 -20.14 -25.97
N ALA A 32 -5.70 -19.30 -25.68
CA ALA A 32 -5.84 -17.85 -25.85
C ALA A 32 -6.10 -17.48 -27.32
N ARG A 33 -5.41 -18.12 -28.28
CA ARG A 33 -5.69 -17.99 -29.73
C ARG A 33 -7.02 -18.54 -30.14
N ARG A 34 -7.45 -19.69 -29.58
CA ARG A 34 -8.78 -20.29 -29.88
C ARG A 34 -9.93 -19.47 -29.28
N ARG A 35 -9.77 -18.79 -28.14
CA ARG A 35 -10.81 -17.90 -27.58
C ARG A 35 -11.19 -16.76 -28.53
N ARG A 36 -10.27 -16.23 -29.35
CA ARG A 36 -10.60 -15.25 -30.40
C ARG A 36 -11.42 -15.87 -31.53
N LEU A 37 -11.28 -17.16 -31.79
CA LEU A 37 -12.05 -17.89 -32.82
C LEU A 37 -13.39 -18.45 -32.29
N TRP A 38 -13.50 -18.74 -30.98
CA TRP A 38 -14.63 -19.45 -30.36
C TRP A 38 -15.72 -18.58 -29.77
N ARG A 39 -15.61 -17.22 -29.86
CA ARG A 39 -16.73 -16.32 -29.56
C ARG A 39 -17.99 -16.58 -30.44
N ARG A 40 -17.98 -17.61 -31.31
CA ARG A 40 -19.13 -17.98 -32.16
C ARG A 40 -19.77 -19.32 -31.85
N ILE A 41 -19.27 -20.10 -30.87
CA ILE A 41 -19.86 -21.43 -30.57
C ILE A 41 -19.82 -21.62 -29.02
N SER A 42 -21.00 -21.74 -28.44
CA SER A 42 -21.27 -21.97 -27.02
C SER A 42 -20.84 -23.37 -26.57
N ALA A 43 -19.94 -23.50 -25.57
CA ALA A 43 -19.80 -24.65 -24.65
C ALA A 43 -18.68 -24.44 -23.61
N PRO A 44 -18.57 -25.20 -22.54
CA PRO A 44 -18.53 -24.76 -21.13
C PRO A 44 -17.18 -24.25 -20.69
N ALA A 45 -17.15 -22.99 -20.29
CA ALA A 45 -15.97 -22.26 -19.74
C ALA A 45 -15.61 -22.64 -18.28
N GLY A 46 -16.18 -23.74 -17.76
CA GLY A 46 -16.12 -24.07 -16.34
C GLY A 46 -14.87 -24.80 -15.84
N SER A 47 -14.06 -25.43 -16.71
CA SER A 47 -13.11 -26.42 -16.19
C SER A 47 -11.71 -25.89 -15.82
N VAL A 48 -11.19 -24.86 -16.50
CA VAL A 48 -9.84 -24.34 -16.21
C VAL A 48 -9.89 -23.35 -15.06
N ALA A 49 -10.86 -22.45 -15.03
CA ALA A 49 -11.10 -21.58 -13.89
C ALA A 49 -11.40 -22.39 -12.61
N ALA A 50 -12.18 -23.48 -12.72
CA ALA A 50 -12.44 -24.37 -11.60
C ALA A 50 -11.18 -25.13 -11.14
N VAL A 51 -10.31 -25.54 -12.04
CA VAL A 51 -9.03 -26.20 -11.70
C VAL A 51 -8.08 -25.20 -11.05
N PHE A 52 -8.02 -23.97 -11.52
CA PHE A 52 -7.16 -22.94 -10.92
C PHE A 52 -7.76 -22.45 -9.59
N ALA A 53 -9.06 -22.23 -9.49
CA ALA A 53 -9.72 -21.93 -8.23
C ALA A 53 -9.55 -23.07 -7.20
N ALA A 54 -9.66 -24.33 -7.64
CA ALA A 54 -9.36 -25.48 -6.79
C ALA A 54 -7.88 -25.54 -6.38
N PHE A 55 -6.96 -25.16 -7.28
CA PHE A 55 -5.54 -25.06 -6.98
C PHE A 55 -5.27 -23.98 -5.91
N VAL A 56 -5.80 -22.77 -6.09
CA VAL A 56 -5.66 -21.67 -5.12
C VAL A 56 -6.30 -22.05 -3.77
N LEU A 57 -7.48 -22.65 -3.78
CA LEU A 57 -8.12 -23.19 -2.58
C LEU A 57 -7.25 -24.25 -1.89
N LEU A 58 -6.71 -25.20 -2.65
CA LEU A 58 -5.86 -26.25 -2.11
C LEU A 58 -4.54 -25.70 -1.54
N VAL A 59 -3.93 -24.71 -2.17
CA VAL A 59 -2.73 -24.04 -1.67
C VAL A 59 -3.02 -23.31 -0.36
N ASN A 60 -4.17 -22.66 -0.24
CA ASN A 60 -4.53 -21.90 0.97
C ASN A 60 -5.10 -22.77 2.11
N LEU A 61 -5.75 -23.91 1.78
CA LEU A 61 -6.40 -24.78 2.78
C LEU A 61 -5.59 -26.03 3.14
N SER A 62 -4.57 -26.38 2.38
CA SER A 62 -3.80 -27.61 2.54
C SER A 62 -2.30 -27.37 2.53
N THR A 63 -1.70 -27.28 3.73
CA THR A 63 -0.24 -27.19 3.90
C THR A 63 0.52 -28.27 3.12
N PRO A 64 0.10 -29.56 3.08
CA PRO A 64 0.78 -30.58 2.28
C PRO A 64 0.73 -30.31 0.78
N PHE A 65 -0.38 -29.74 0.27
CA PHE A 65 -0.52 -29.40 -1.14
C PHE A 65 0.35 -28.18 -1.50
N ALA A 66 0.37 -27.15 -0.64
CA ALA A 66 1.24 -25.99 -0.78
C ALA A 66 2.73 -26.39 -0.82
N LEU A 67 3.14 -27.32 0.05
CA LEU A 67 4.49 -27.87 0.07
C LEU A 67 4.81 -28.71 -1.18
N ALA A 68 3.85 -29.45 -1.72
CA ALA A 68 4.01 -30.20 -2.96
C ALA A 68 4.15 -29.27 -4.19
N CYS A 69 3.40 -28.16 -4.22
CA CYS A 69 3.53 -27.12 -5.24
C CYS A 69 4.88 -26.37 -5.13
N GLY A 70 5.51 -26.38 -3.95
CA GLY A 70 6.84 -25.82 -3.72
C GLY A 70 7.98 -26.44 -4.56
N LYS A 71 7.69 -27.50 -5.31
CA LYS A 71 8.61 -28.06 -6.31
C LYS A 71 8.61 -27.30 -7.63
N VAL A 72 7.66 -26.38 -7.82
CA VAL A 72 7.57 -25.45 -8.96
C VAL A 72 7.75 -24.05 -8.41
N PRO A 73 8.97 -23.49 -8.39
CA PRO A 73 9.30 -22.25 -7.69
C PRO A 73 8.34 -21.09 -8.04
N VAL A 74 8.07 -20.89 -9.32
CA VAL A 74 7.22 -19.81 -9.83
C VAL A 74 5.78 -19.85 -9.28
N LEU A 75 5.19 -21.05 -9.18
CA LEU A 75 3.83 -21.21 -8.68
C LEU A 75 3.72 -21.03 -7.16
N LYS A 76 4.76 -21.40 -6.43
CA LYS A 76 4.82 -21.18 -4.98
C LYS A 76 4.90 -19.68 -4.64
N GLU A 77 5.78 -18.97 -5.33
CA GLU A 77 5.99 -17.53 -5.10
C GLU A 77 4.72 -16.75 -5.47
N LEU A 78 4.10 -17.09 -6.60
CA LEU A 78 2.81 -16.48 -6.99
C LEU A 78 1.69 -16.80 -6.00
N ALA A 79 1.57 -18.03 -5.53
CA ALA A 79 0.57 -18.41 -4.54
C ALA A 79 0.73 -17.64 -3.23
N ALA A 80 1.98 -17.42 -2.78
CA ALA A 80 2.27 -16.59 -1.61
C ALA A 80 1.92 -15.12 -1.85
N ALA A 81 2.25 -14.58 -3.02
CA ALA A 81 1.99 -13.19 -3.38
C ALA A 81 0.48 -12.86 -3.42
N VAL A 82 -0.37 -13.81 -3.84
CA VAL A 82 -1.83 -13.61 -3.92
C VAL A 82 -2.58 -14.02 -2.63
N ALA A 83 -1.88 -14.56 -1.63
CA ALA A 83 -2.54 -15.13 -0.45
C ALA A 83 -3.35 -14.11 0.36
N PHE A 84 -2.92 -12.85 0.37
CA PHE A 84 -3.45 -11.80 1.25
C PHE A 84 -4.43 -10.83 0.58
N SER A 85 -4.59 -10.84 -0.75
CA SER A 85 -5.50 -9.94 -1.46
C SER A 85 -6.51 -10.70 -2.32
N PRO A 86 -7.81 -10.61 -2.00
CA PRO A 86 -8.87 -11.16 -2.84
C PRO A 86 -8.85 -10.63 -4.27
N SER A 87 -8.57 -9.34 -4.46
CA SER A 87 -8.49 -8.71 -5.78
C SER A 87 -7.34 -9.28 -6.61
N LEU A 88 -6.15 -9.41 -6.02
CA LEU A 88 -4.99 -9.98 -6.72
C LEU A 88 -5.20 -11.47 -7.04
N LYS A 89 -5.84 -12.23 -6.14
CA LYS A 89 -6.24 -13.62 -6.42
C LYS A 89 -7.14 -13.69 -7.65
N ALA A 90 -8.18 -12.85 -7.67
CA ALA A 90 -9.10 -12.78 -8.80
C ALA A 90 -8.39 -12.29 -10.08
N ALA A 91 -7.48 -11.31 -9.97
CA ALA A 91 -6.69 -10.85 -11.10
C ALA A 91 -5.84 -11.98 -11.72
N VAL A 92 -5.17 -12.78 -10.89
CA VAL A 92 -4.40 -13.95 -11.35
C VAL A 92 -5.32 -15.02 -11.96
N GLU A 93 -6.48 -15.30 -11.35
CA GLU A 93 -7.48 -16.26 -11.87
C GLU A 93 -8.01 -15.88 -13.25
N HIS A 94 -8.01 -14.59 -13.57
CA HIS A 94 -8.46 -14.04 -14.84
C HIS A 94 -7.31 -13.68 -15.81
N ASP A 95 -6.10 -14.20 -15.58
CA ASP A 95 -4.91 -13.94 -16.42
C ASP A 95 -4.54 -12.44 -16.46
N PHE A 96 -4.79 -11.69 -15.37
CA PHE A 96 -4.58 -10.25 -15.27
C PHE A 96 -3.23 -9.91 -14.63
N ILE A 97 -2.18 -10.45 -15.21
CA ILE A 97 -0.80 -10.29 -14.74
C ILE A 97 0.16 -10.27 -15.94
N GLN A 98 1.14 -9.39 -15.89
CA GLN A 98 2.22 -9.34 -16.86
C GLN A 98 3.50 -9.88 -16.22
N TYR A 99 4.11 -10.89 -16.81
CA TYR A 99 5.45 -11.35 -16.42
C TYR A 99 6.52 -10.44 -17.00
N ILE A 100 7.43 -9.96 -16.17
CA ILE A 100 8.56 -9.08 -16.54
C ILE A 100 9.84 -9.90 -16.68
N GLY A 101 10.27 -10.56 -15.62
CA GLY A 101 11.47 -11.41 -15.60
C GLY A 101 12.77 -10.68 -15.91
N GLN A 102 12.93 -9.42 -15.50
CA GLN A 102 14.13 -8.61 -15.74
C GLN A 102 14.90 -8.36 -14.46
N SER A 103 16.23 -8.44 -14.53
CA SER A 103 17.14 -8.16 -13.42
C SER A 103 18.11 -7.06 -13.79
N GLN A 104 18.41 -6.19 -12.84
CA GLN A 104 19.48 -5.21 -12.90
C GLN A 104 20.28 -5.22 -11.61
N THR A 105 21.57 -4.97 -11.72
CA THR A 105 22.50 -5.00 -10.58
C THR A 105 23.32 -3.72 -10.55
N ASP A 106 23.39 -3.10 -9.39
CA ASP A 106 24.27 -2.00 -9.08
C ASP A 106 24.80 -2.13 -7.66
N ASN A 107 26.04 -1.76 -7.43
CA ASN A 107 26.73 -1.79 -6.13
C ASN A 107 26.48 -3.06 -5.30
N GLY A 108 26.46 -4.25 -5.96
CA GLY A 108 26.25 -5.55 -5.33
C GLY A 108 24.82 -5.87 -4.93
N ILE A 109 23.86 -4.97 -5.19
CA ILE A 109 22.44 -5.22 -5.04
C ILE A 109 21.82 -5.55 -6.39
N THR A 110 21.02 -6.60 -6.43
CA THR A 110 20.26 -7.00 -7.62
C THR A 110 18.77 -6.86 -7.35
N LEU A 111 18.09 -6.03 -8.14
CA LEU A 111 16.64 -5.95 -8.19
C LEU A 111 16.14 -6.81 -9.36
N HIS A 112 15.31 -7.78 -9.06
CA HIS A 112 14.65 -8.63 -10.05
C HIS A 112 13.15 -8.33 -10.06
N LEU A 113 12.66 -7.69 -11.12
CA LEU A 113 11.24 -7.47 -11.35
C LEU A 113 10.64 -8.75 -11.95
N GLU A 114 9.77 -9.41 -11.19
CA GLU A 114 9.20 -10.70 -11.58
C GLU A 114 7.85 -10.52 -12.27
N TYR A 115 6.91 -9.82 -11.59
CA TYR A 115 5.55 -9.64 -12.06
C TYR A 115 5.11 -8.19 -11.95
N LEU A 116 4.19 -7.83 -12.83
CA LEU A 116 3.46 -6.57 -12.81
C LEU A 116 1.96 -6.88 -12.85
N PHE A 117 1.23 -6.29 -11.91
CA PHE A 117 -0.24 -6.22 -11.97
C PHE A 117 -0.61 -4.83 -12.49
N PRO A 118 -0.88 -4.70 -13.80
CA PRO A 118 -1.17 -3.41 -14.40
C PRO A 118 -2.68 -3.19 -14.45
N ASP A 119 -3.13 -2.03 -14.00
CA ASP A 119 -4.44 -1.52 -14.36
C ASP A 119 -4.38 -0.01 -14.64
N ARG A 120 -5.48 0.58 -15.05
CA ARG A 120 -5.52 2.01 -15.39
C ARG A 120 -5.23 2.91 -14.19
N GLY A 121 -5.56 2.47 -12.98
CA GLY A 121 -5.40 3.24 -11.74
C GLY A 121 -4.03 3.07 -11.08
N GLN A 122 -3.34 1.94 -11.33
CA GLN A 122 -2.04 1.68 -10.70
C GLN A 122 -1.26 0.56 -11.38
N LEU A 123 0.04 0.55 -11.13
CA LEU A 123 0.98 -0.50 -11.49
C LEU A 123 1.60 -1.08 -10.22
N GLN A 124 1.28 -2.32 -9.86
CA GLN A 124 1.88 -2.97 -8.69
C GLN A 124 3.02 -3.90 -9.13
N PHE A 125 4.22 -3.63 -8.64
CA PHE A 125 5.43 -4.38 -9.00
C PHE A 125 5.80 -5.39 -7.91
N TYR A 126 5.84 -6.65 -8.30
CA TYR A 126 6.33 -7.73 -7.47
C TYR A 126 7.79 -8.04 -7.86
N ALA A 127 8.65 -7.92 -6.87
CA ALA A 127 10.09 -8.00 -7.07
C ALA A 127 10.78 -8.79 -5.97
N THR A 128 11.96 -9.30 -6.30
CA THR A 128 12.92 -9.87 -5.34
C THR A 128 14.16 -8.98 -5.31
N VAL A 129 14.64 -8.63 -4.12
CA VAL A 129 15.90 -7.93 -3.95
C VAL A 129 16.93 -8.87 -3.31
N THR A 130 18.13 -8.92 -3.87
CA THR A 130 19.26 -9.63 -3.27
C THR A 130 20.45 -8.70 -3.19
N GLY A 131 21.26 -8.86 -2.12
CA GLY A 131 22.39 -7.98 -1.86
C GLY A 131 23.28 -8.52 -0.75
N PRO A 132 24.17 -7.69 -0.19
CA PRO A 132 25.03 -8.08 0.92
C PRO A 132 24.24 -8.59 2.13
N GLU A 133 24.79 -9.61 2.84
CA GLU A 133 24.15 -10.25 3.99
C GLU A 133 23.94 -9.33 5.20
N GLU A 134 24.61 -8.20 5.22
CA GLU A 134 24.46 -7.18 6.28
C GLU A 134 23.11 -6.47 6.27
N PHE A 135 22.38 -6.50 5.16
CA PHE A 135 21.06 -5.90 5.05
C PHE A 135 19.95 -6.89 5.40
N SER A 136 19.11 -6.54 6.35
CA SER A 136 17.93 -7.31 6.75
C SER A 136 16.72 -7.03 5.87
N SER A 137 16.65 -5.84 5.25
CA SER A 137 15.61 -5.47 4.31
C SER A 137 16.08 -4.36 3.37
N PHE A 138 15.36 -4.21 2.28
CA PHE A 138 15.57 -3.16 1.27
C PHE A 138 14.29 -2.38 1.06
N MET A 139 14.43 -1.10 0.72
CA MET A 139 13.35 -0.27 0.23
C MET A 139 13.68 0.20 -1.17
N VAL A 140 12.74 0.04 -2.09
CA VAL A 140 12.89 0.40 -3.51
C VAL A 140 12.02 1.62 -3.78
N HIS A 141 12.65 2.75 -4.10
CA HIS A 141 11.97 3.99 -4.47
C HIS A 141 11.94 4.12 -6.00
N PRO A 142 10.79 3.89 -6.64
CA PRO A 142 10.67 3.99 -8.08
C PRO A 142 10.45 5.45 -8.50
N VAL A 143 11.14 5.86 -9.54
CA VAL A 143 10.97 7.13 -10.23
C VAL A 143 10.63 6.83 -11.69
N LEU A 144 9.44 7.23 -12.13
CA LEU A 144 9.12 7.18 -13.56
C LEU A 144 9.82 8.32 -14.26
N THR A 145 10.45 7.98 -15.39
CA THR A 145 11.16 8.96 -16.22
C THR A 145 10.66 8.92 -17.67
N ASP A 146 10.94 9.96 -18.39
CA ASP A 146 10.84 9.93 -19.86
C ASP A 146 12.02 9.17 -20.49
N GLU A 147 12.05 9.07 -21.81
CA GLU A 147 13.14 8.42 -22.55
C GLU A 147 14.50 9.10 -22.35
N SER A 148 14.52 10.38 -21.96
CA SER A 148 15.75 11.15 -21.67
C SER A 148 16.22 11.00 -20.22
N GLY A 149 15.46 10.31 -19.37
CA GLY A 149 15.75 10.12 -17.95
C GLY A 149 15.24 11.25 -17.05
N GLN A 150 14.38 12.16 -17.55
CA GLN A 150 13.79 13.20 -16.71
C GLN A 150 12.58 12.66 -15.96
N PRO A 151 12.46 12.92 -14.64
CA PRO A 151 11.32 12.47 -13.85
C PRO A 151 9.98 12.99 -14.40
N LEU A 152 8.96 12.12 -14.34
CA LEU A 152 7.58 12.44 -14.69
C LEU A 152 6.80 12.76 -13.41
N GLU A 153 6.57 14.04 -13.14
CA GLU A 153 5.86 14.52 -11.94
C GLU A 153 4.36 14.19 -11.90
N THR A 154 3.82 13.64 -12.99
CA THR A 154 2.42 13.23 -13.10
C THR A 154 2.13 11.87 -12.46
N TYR A 155 3.12 11.24 -11.85
CA TYR A 155 2.99 9.95 -11.18
C TYR A 155 3.54 10.00 -9.77
N GLY A 156 2.85 9.32 -8.86
CA GLY A 156 3.32 9.04 -7.52
C GLY A 156 3.70 7.58 -7.35
N SER A 157 4.35 7.28 -6.24
CA SER A 157 4.69 5.90 -5.88
C SER A 157 4.60 5.67 -4.38
N THR A 158 4.38 4.42 -4.01
CA THR A 158 4.55 3.93 -2.65
C THR A 158 5.52 2.76 -2.67
N SER A 159 6.37 2.68 -1.65
CA SER A 159 7.36 1.62 -1.50
C SER A 159 7.07 0.81 -0.25
N LYS A 160 7.42 -0.48 -0.29
CA LYS A 160 7.35 -1.37 0.87
C LYS A 160 8.72 -1.95 1.15
N SER A 161 8.96 -2.32 2.41
CA SER A 161 10.17 -3.04 2.79
C SER A 161 10.14 -4.45 2.19
N VAL A 162 11.24 -4.85 1.55
CA VAL A 162 11.43 -6.17 0.92
C VAL A 162 12.52 -6.92 1.64
N HIS A 163 12.25 -8.14 2.10
CA HIS A 163 13.28 -8.99 2.68
C HIS A 163 14.13 -9.65 1.59
N PRO A 164 15.46 -9.83 1.84
CA PRO A 164 16.37 -10.40 0.85
C PRO A 164 15.91 -11.76 0.33
N GLY A 165 15.76 -11.88 -0.99
CA GLY A 165 15.37 -13.12 -1.66
C GLY A 165 13.88 -13.49 -1.59
N GLU A 166 13.06 -12.68 -0.95
CA GLU A 166 11.60 -12.87 -0.88
C GLU A 166 10.90 -12.11 -2.01
N LEU A 167 9.96 -12.79 -2.68
CA LEU A 167 9.08 -12.14 -3.66
C LEU A 167 7.95 -11.43 -2.93
N SER A 168 7.87 -10.12 -3.07
CA SER A 168 6.83 -9.29 -2.45
C SER A 168 6.44 -8.12 -3.35
N ASN A 169 5.33 -7.44 -3.02
CA ASN A 169 4.99 -6.16 -3.62
C ASN A 169 6.02 -5.11 -3.15
N ALA A 170 7.03 -4.85 -3.99
CA ALA A 170 8.11 -3.94 -3.65
C ALA A 170 7.67 -2.47 -3.72
N PHE A 171 6.85 -2.15 -4.70
CA PHE A 171 6.33 -0.78 -4.89
C PHE A 171 5.10 -0.76 -5.80
N THR A 172 4.36 0.33 -5.69
CA THR A 172 3.20 0.64 -6.53
C THR A 172 3.38 2.03 -7.11
N VAL A 173 3.07 2.19 -8.39
CA VAL A 173 3.07 3.47 -9.10
C VAL A 173 1.63 3.81 -9.49
N PHE A 174 1.23 5.06 -9.34
CA PHE A 174 -0.12 5.53 -9.66
C PHE A 174 -0.07 6.90 -10.34
N PRO A 175 -1.01 7.19 -11.26
CA PRO A 175 -1.10 8.48 -11.93
C PRO A 175 -1.76 9.51 -11.03
N PHE A 176 -1.39 10.79 -11.20
CA PHE A 176 -2.12 11.92 -10.63
C PHE A 176 -3.14 12.43 -11.64
N GLY A 177 -4.37 12.69 -11.18
CA GLY A 177 -5.46 13.15 -12.03
C GLY A 177 -5.79 12.16 -13.16
N ASP A 178 -5.92 12.69 -14.38
CA ASP A 178 -6.28 11.91 -15.57
C ASP A 178 -5.06 11.40 -16.37
N ALA A 179 -3.86 11.41 -15.79
CA ALA A 179 -2.67 10.92 -16.45
C ALA A 179 -2.80 9.44 -16.79
N ALA A 180 -2.43 9.07 -18.01
CA ALA A 180 -2.44 7.68 -18.47
C ALA A 180 -1.02 7.12 -18.51
N PHE A 181 -0.87 5.83 -18.19
CA PHE A 181 0.43 5.17 -18.32
C PHE A 181 0.87 5.07 -19.79
N PRO A 182 2.15 5.30 -20.09
CA PRO A 182 2.70 5.17 -21.46
C PRO A 182 2.79 3.70 -21.87
N GLU A 183 2.83 3.43 -23.18
CA GLU A 183 3.04 2.06 -23.71
C GLU A 183 4.41 1.46 -23.31
N THR A 184 5.40 2.29 -23.07
CA THR A 184 6.72 1.90 -22.57
C THR A 184 7.03 2.71 -21.33
N LEU A 185 7.27 2.03 -20.23
CA LEU A 185 7.66 2.61 -18.96
C LEU A 185 9.18 2.66 -18.87
N TYR A 186 9.73 3.83 -18.58
CA TYR A 186 11.11 4.01 -18.14
C TYR A 186 11.09 4.20 -16.63
N LEU A 187 11.75 3.29 -15.92
CA LEU A 187 11.72 3.22 -14.47
C LEU A 187 13.14 3.25 -13.93
N THR A 188 13.44 4.23 -13.10
CA THR A 188 14.65 4.26 -12.28
C THR A 188 14.27 3.91 -10.85
N CYS A 189 14.95 2.92 -10.28
CA CYS A 189 14.72 2.46 -8.91
C CYS A 189 15.94 2.81 -8.06
N GLU A 190 15.73 3.65 -7.06
CA GLU A 190 16.70 3.96 -6.02
C GLU A 190 16.49 2.97 -4.87
N ILE A 191 17.56 2.29 -4.44
CA ILE A 191 17.47 1.22 -3.46
C ILE A 191 18.26 1.58 -2.22
N SER A 192 17.56 1.63 -1.09
CA SER A 192 18.13 1.80 0.25
C SER A 192 18.14 0.46 0.98
N GLY A 193 19.19 0.19 1.75
CA GLY A 193 19.32 -1.03 2.56
C GLY A 193 19.25 -0.71 4.05
N HIS A 194 18.50 -1.51 4.82
CA HIS A 194 18.43 -1.42 6.27
C HIS A 194 19.23 -2.56 6.90
N ARG A 195 20.17 -2.21 7.79
CA ARG A 195 20.93 -3.17 8.59
C ARG A 195 20.13 -3.51 9.84
N GLY A 196 19.76 -4.76 10.02
CA GLY A 196 18.95 -5.20 11.15
C GLY A 196 19.75 -5.34 12.43
N GLY A 197 19.28 -4.64 13.45
CA GLY A 197 19.68 -4.80 14.84
C GLY A 197 18.85 -3.79 15.65
N ALA A 198 17.87 -4.27 16.39
CA ALA A 198 16.84 -3.45 17.04
C ALA A 198 17.34 -2.50 18.16
N THR A 199 18.63 -2.24 18.32
CA THR A 199 19.18 -1.48 19.45
C THR A 199 20.25 -0.43 19.10
N GLU A 200 20.74 -0.40 17.85
CA GLU A 200 21.69 0.65 17.45
C GLU A 200 21.18 1.33 16.18
N PRO A 201 21.18 2.67 16.13
CA PRO A 201 20.95 3.37 14.89
C PRO A 201 22.00 2.91 13.88
N PRO A 202 21.65 2.70 12.59
CA PRO A 202 22.62 2.32 11.59
C PRO A 202 23.77 3.33 11.58
N GLU A 203 25.02 2.82 11.63
CA GLU A 203 26.15 3.71 11.41
C GLU A 203 25.97 4.38 10.05
N PRO A 204 26.11 5.72 9.99
CA PRO A 204 26.04 6.44 8.72
C PRO A 204 27.05 5.81 7.76
N LEU A 205 26.61 5.46 6.57
CA LEU A 205 27.53 5.12 5.48
C LEU A 205 28.45 6.35 5.30
N GLU A 206 29.75 6.13 5.02
CA GLU A 206 30.65 7.22 4.63
C GLU A 206 30.08 7.87 3.36
N GLY A 207 29.39 8.99 3.53
CA GLY A 207 28.70 9.71 2.46
C GLY A 207 27.44 10.40 2.95
N ASP A 208 26.65 10.91 2.04
CA ASP A 208 25.34 11.48 2.32
C ASP A 208 24.40 10.36 2.80
N PRO A 209 23.87 10.38 4.04
CA PRO A 209 22.98 9.34 4.56
C PRO A 209 21.66 9.27 3.80
N SER A 210 21.33 10.26 2.99
CA SER A 210 20.14 10.28 2.12
C SER A 210 20.39 9.67 0.73
N ALA A 211 21.64 9.38 0.36
CA ALA A 211 21.96 8.82 -0.94
C ALA A 211 21.53 7.34 -1.04
N PRO A 212 20.94 6.92 -2.16
CA PRO A 212 20.59 5.54 -2.37
C PRO A 212 21.84 4.66 -2.44
N TYR A 213 21.76 3.43 -1.91
CA TYR A 213 22.87 2.47 -1.95
C TYR A 213 23.12 1.93 -3.37
N ALA A 214 22.06 1.76 -4.15
CA ALA A 214 22.14 1.33 -5.53
C ALA A 214 21.06 2.03 -6.37
N VAL A 215 21.36 2.23 -7.65
CA VAL A 215 20.42 2.81 -8.63
C VAL A 215 20.38 1.93 -9.87
N VAL A 216 19.21 1.42 -10.21
CA VAL A 216 19.01 0.57 -11.37
C VAL A 216 17.88 1.08 -12.24
N SER A 217 17.97 0.86 -13.57
CA SER A 217 16.96 1.35 -14.51
C SER A 217 16.41 0.22 -15.37
N PHE A 218 15.13 0.31 -15.69
CA PHE A 218 14.40 -0.64 -16.52
C PHE A 218 13.66 0.07 -17.65
N ARG A 219 13.54 -0.63 -18.77
CA ARG A 219 12.64 -0.27 -19.87
C ARG A 219 11.62 -1.38 -20.04
N LEU A 220 10.35 -1.09 -19.75
CA LEU A 220 9.30 -2.07 -19.66
C LEU A 220 8.17 -1.75 -20.66
N PRO A 221 7.97 -2.56 -21.69
CA PRO A 221 6.76 -2.44 -22.51
C PRO A 221 5.57 -2.89 -21.66
N LEU A 222 4.50 -2.09 -21.62
CA LEU A 222 3.28 -2.41 -20.91
C LEU A 222 2.28 -3.11 -21.83
N ASP A 223 1.54 -4.09 -21.30
CA ASP A 223 0.43 -4.70 -22.01
C ASP A 223 -0.79 -3.76 -21.98
N THR A 224 -0.98 -3.02 -23.06
CA THR A 224 -2.06 -2.03 -23.19
C THR A 224 -3.45 -2.64 -23.10
N ALA A 225 -3.60 -3.95 -23.39
CA ALA A 225 -4.88 -4.65 -23.24
C ALA A 225 -5.24 -4.89 -21.77
N LEU A 226 -4.24 -5.04 -20.90
CA LEU A 226 -4.44 -5.11 -19.46
C LEU A 226 -4.69 -3.71 -18.88
N LEU A 227 -3.94 -2.70 -19.31
CA LEU A 227 -4.11 -1.31 -18.86
C LEU A 227 -5.49 -0.73 -19.16
N ALA A 228 -6.13 -1.15 -20.28
CA ALA A 228 -7.42 -0.61 -20.70
C ALA A 228 -8.60 -1.08 -19.83
N GLN A 229 -8.37 -1.98 -18.87
CA GLN A 229 -9.43 -2.55 -18.03
C GLN A 229 -9.77 -1.64 -16.85
N GLY A 230 -11.06 -1.55 -16.59
CA GLY A 230 -11.64 -0.76 -15.51
C GLY A 230 -13.02 -0.27 -15.90
N GLU A 231 -13.88 -0.03 -14.92
CA GLU A 231 -15.21 0.52 -15.13
C GLU A 231 -15.50 1.57 -14.05
N THR A 232 -16.33 2.55 -14.37
CA THR A 232 -16.77 3.58 -13.43
C THR A 232 -18.27 3.45 -13.26
N LEU A 233 -18.70 3.33 -12.01
CA LEU A 233 -20.11 3.40 -11.62
C LEU A 233 -20.39 4.80 -11.10
N GLU A 234 -21.15 5.58 -11.86
CA GLU A 234 -21.62 6.91 -11.43
C GLU A 234 -22.65 6.71 -10.32
N VAL A 235 -22.38 7.32 -9.15
CA VAL A 235 -23.26 7.19 -7.97
C VAL A 235 -24.07 8.46 -7.74
N ASP A 236 -23.43 9.63 -7.86
CA ASP A 236 -24.02 10.98 -7.73
C ASP A 236 -24.98 11.10 -6.53
N ARG A 237 -24.51 10.75 -5.35
CA ARG A 237 -25.34 10.70 -4.15
C ARG A 237 -24.75 11.47 -2.99
N TRP A 238 -25.56 12.35 -2.40
CA TRP A 238 -25.26 13.02 -1.14
C TRP A 238 -25.69 12.17 0.05
N ILE A 239 -24.80 12.08 1.04
CA ILE A 239 -25.09 11.46 2.34
C ILE A 239 -24.77 12.45 3.46
N ASN A 240 -25.39 12.22 4.62
CA ASN A 240 -24.97 12.88 5.86
C ASN A 240 -24.29 11.83 6.72
N LEU A 241 -22.99 11.98 6.93
CA LEU A 241 -22.20 11.12 7.76
C LEU A 241 -21.76 11.91 8.99
N ASP A 242 -22.27 11.54 10.15
CA ASP A 242 -21.86 12.10 11.44
C ASP A 242 -21.97 13.65 11.51
N GLY A 243 -22.99 14.22 10.86
CA GLY A 243 -23.26 15.66 10.81
C GLY A 243 -22.60 16.40 9.64
N ASN A 244 -21.70 15.76 8.90
CA ASN A 244 -21.04 16.31 7.73
C ASN A 244 -21.66 15.76 6.45
N LYS A 245 -21.78 16.59 5.42
CA LYS A 245 -22.31 16.20 4.11
C LYS A 245 -21.18 15.76 3.20
N LEU A 246 -21.31 14.58 2.63
CA LEU A 246 -20.39 14.01 1.67
C LEU A 246 -21.12 13.65 0.38
N HIS A 247 -20.53 13.96 -0.74
CA HIS A 247 -21.01 13.59 -2.08
C HIS A 247 -20.22 12.38 -2.57
N ILE A 248 -20.88 11.24 -2.70
CA ILE A 248 -20.31 10.06 -3.35
C ILE A 248 -20.48 10.29 -4.85
N GLN A 249 -19.41 10.64 -5.53
CA GLN A 249 -19.40 10.94 -6.95
C GLN A 249 -19.49 9.66 -7.78
N ALA A 250 -18.54 8.75 -7.56
CA ALA A 250 -18.45 7.54 -8.33
C ALA A 250 -17.69 6.43 -7.55
N LEU A 251 -17.84 5.20 -8.00
CA LEU A 251 -17.01 4.07 -7.65
C LEU A 251 -16.28 3.59 -8.91
N GLU A 252 -14.96 3.68 -8.90
CA GLU A 252 -14.11 3.14 -9.95
C GLU A 252 -13.68 1.72 -9.57
N LEU A 253 -13.94 0.77 -10.45
CA LEU A 253 -13.58 -0.62 -10.27
C LEU A 253 -12.45 -1.00 -11.23
N TYR A 254 -11.32 -1.35 -10.67
CA TYR A 254 -10.16 -1.88 -11.40
C TYR A 254 -9.93 -3.34 -11.04
N PRO A 255 -9.22 -4.11 -11.87
CA PRO A 255 -8.90 -5.50 -11.58
C PRO A 255 -8.17 -5.74 -10.26
N THR A 256 -7.33 -4.79 -9.81
CA THR A 256 -6.50 -4.95 -8.63
C THR A 256 -7.02 -4.21 -7.39
N HIS A 257 -7.88 -3.20 -7.57
CA HIS A 257 -8.42 -2.37 -6.49
C HIS A 257 -9.69 -1.65 -6.92
N ALA A 258 -10.39 -1.05 -5.97
CA ALA A 258 -11.48 -0.12 -6.22
C ALA A 258 -11.17 1.25 -5.59
N ARG A 259 -11.69 2.32 -6.20
CA ARG A 259 -11.56 3.70 -5.71
C ARG A 259 -12.94 4.30 -5.53
N LEU A 260 -13.25 4.71 -4.32
CA LEU A 260 -14.45 5.48 -3.99
C LEU A 260 -14.10 6.97 -4.08
N LEU A 261 -14.75 7.70 -4.98
CA LEU A 261 -14.55 9.14 -5.17
C LEU A 261 -15.56 9.92 -4.32
N LEU A 262 -15.05 10.71 -3.39
CA LEU A 262 -15.83 11.53 -2.47
C LEU A 262 -15.46 13.00 -2.61
N GLU A 263 -16.46 13.85 -2.47
CA GLU A 263 -16.31 15.30 -2.33
C GLU A 263 -17.01 15.77 -1.06
N GLU A 264 -16.39 16.72 -0.35
CA GLU A 264 -16.95 17.31 0.85
C GLU A 264 -17.76 18.56 0.52
N GLU A 265 -18.90 18.74 1.19
CA GLU A 265 -19.60 20.03 1.16
C GLU A 265 -18.68 21.10 1.77
N PRO A 266 -18.36 22.20 1.05
CA PRO A 266 -17.45 23.26 1.55
C PRO A 266 -17.87 23.87 2.89
N THR A 267 -19.17 23.84 3.18
CA THR A 267 -19.75 24.38 4.42
C THR A 267 -19.67 23.45 5.61
N ASN A 268 -19.15 22.23 5.45
CA ASN A 268 -18.90 21.33 6.57
C ASN A 268 -18.01 22.00 7.61
N ARG A 269 -18.30 21.74 8.88
CA ARG A 269 -17.49 22.21 9.99
C ARG A 269 -16.17 21.46 10.11
N GLU A 270 -16.16 20.23 9.68
CA GLU A 270 -15.03 19.30 9.74
C GLU A 270 -14.67 18.81 8.34
N SER A 271 -13.41 18.48 8.13
CA SER A 271 -12.90 17.80 6.93
C SER A 271 -12.69 16.33 7.20
N LEU A 272 -13.02 15.48 6.25
CA LEU A 272 -12.79 14.03 6.32
C LEU A 272 -11.31 13.74 6.10
N ARG A 273 -10.69 13.02 7.03
CA ARG A 273 -9.27 12.63 6.99
C ARG A 273 -9.08 11.15 6.74
N GLY A 274 -9.95 10.34 7.29
CA GLY A 274 -9.96 8.90 7.13
C GLY A 274 -11.39 8.37 7.01
N LEU A 275 -11.55 7.28 6.27
CA LEU A 275 -12.82 6.60 6.12
C LEU A 275 -12.58 5.09 6.19
N ASP A 276 -13.13 4.43 7.21
CA ASP A 276 -13.15 3.00 7.31
C ASP A 276 -14.41 2.46 6.68
N PHE A 277 -14.24 1.59 5.70
CA PHE A 277 -15.36 1.04 4.94
C PHE A 277 -15.00 -0.27 4.25
N TYR A 278 -16.01 -0.94 3.80
CA TYR A 278 -15.92 -2.03 2.83
C TYR A 278 -17.05 -1.94 1.81
N LEU A 279 -16.84 -2.53 0.65
CA LEU A 279 -17.90 -2.78 -0.30
C LEU A 279 -18.49 -4.15 -0.02
N ALA A 280 -19.81 -4.28 -0.09
CA ALA A 280 -20.49 -5.57 -0.03
C ALA A 280 -21.24 -5.81 -1.34
N ASP A 281 -21.16 -7.04 -1.89
CA ASP A 281 -21.99 -7.45 -3.02
C ASP A 281 -23.30 -8.09 -2.53
N GLY A 282 -24.25 -8.30 -3.43
CA GLY A 282 -25.55 -8.93 -3.10
C GLY A 282 -25.46 -10.38 -2.64
N ARG A 283 -24.28 -11.00 -2.70
CA ARG A 283 -23.98 -12.35 -2.16
C ARG A 283 -23.41 -12.31 -0.75
N GLY A 284 -23.11 -11.12 -0.22
CA GLY A 284 -22.53 -10.92 1.09
C GLY A 284 -20.99 -11.00 1.13
N ASN A 285 -20.30 -11.05 -0.02
CA ASN A 285 -18.86 -10.91 -0.04
C ASN A 285 -18.46 -9.48 0.34
N ARG A 286 -17.37 -9.35 1.11
CA ARG A 286 -16.84 -8.06 1.56
C ARG A 286 -15.50 -7.79 0.88
N TYR A 287 -15.32 -6.54 0.45
CA TYR A 287 -14.13 -6.02 -0.20
C TYR A 287 -13.67 -4.82 0.62
N ALA A 288 -12.84 -5.06 1.61
CA ALA A 288 -12.36 -4.05 2.56
C ALA A 288 -11.04 -3.42 2.08
N ALA A 289 -10.59 -2.37 2.73
CA ALA A 289 -9.22 -1.91 2.61
C ALA A 289 -8.27 -3.03 3.04
N GLY A 290 -7.15 -3.22 2.32
CA GLY A 290 -6.17 -4.25 2.66
C GLY A 290 -5.55 -4.01 4.03
N SER A 291 -4.98 -5.07 4.63
CA SER A 291 -4.38 -5.11 5.98
C SER A 291 -3.21 -4.11 6.22
N SER A 292 -2.82 -3.32 5.25
CA SER A 292 -1.79 -2.29 5.39
C SER A 292 -2.29 -0.95 5.95
N GLY A 293 -3.44 -0.97 6.63
CA GLY A 293 -3.94 0.17 7.40
C GLY A 293 -4.51 1.31 6.55
N GLY A 294 -5.60 1.85 7.02
CA GLY A 294 -6.17 3.13 6.64
C GLY A 294 -6.38 3.38 5.15
N THR A 295 -7.57 3.68 4.79
CA THR A 295 -7.91 4.27 3.51
C THR A 295 -7.15 5.57 3.33
N VAL A 296 -6.04 5.55 2.60
CA VAL A 296 -5.28 6.76 2.30
C VAL A 296 -6.07 7.56 1.26
N SER A 297 -6.57 8.70 1.67
CA SER A 297 -7.18 9.67 0.75
C SER A 297 -6.09 10.29 -0.11
N GLN A 298 -6.12 10.02 -1.41
CA GLN A 298 -5.35 10.78 -2.39
C GLN A 298 -6.33 11.55 -3.26
N GLY A 299 -6.42 12.87 -3.04
CA GLY A 299 -7.27 13.75 -3.86
C GLY A 299 -8.76 13.42 -3.77
N GLY A 300 -9.28 13.00 -2.60
CA GLY A 300 -10.69 12.63 -2.41
C GLY A 300 -11.05 11.21 -2.84
N ALA A 301 -10.07 10.35 -3.10
CA ALA A 301 -10.28 8.94 -3.44
C ALA A 301 -9.89 8.02 -2.27
N TYR A 302 -10.74 7.05 -1.97
CA TYR A 302 -10.52 6.02 -0.93
C TYR A 302 -10.44 4.64 -1.57
N TRP A 303 -9.48 3.83 -1.14
CA TRP A 303 -9.10 2.60 -1.80
C TRP A 303 -9.54 1.37 -1.01
N CYS A 304 -10.00 0.34 -1.72
CA CYS A 304 -10.31 -0.96 -1.12
C CYS A 304 -10.09 -2.10 -2.12
N GLU A 305 -10.25 -3.33 -1.67
CA GLU A 305 -10.30 -4.51 -2.53
C GLU A 305 -11.44 -4.38 -3.55
N SER A 306 -11.27 -4.95 -4.73
CA SER A 306 -12.15 -4.74 -5.86
C SER A 306 -13.12 -5.90 -6.11
N PRO A 307 -14.42 -5.62 -6.26
CA PRO A 307 -15.38 -6.56 -6.80
C PRO A 307 -15.39 -6.65 -8.35
N TYR A 308 -14.35 -6.16 -9.04
CA TYR A 308 -14.30 -6.08 -10.49
C TYR A 308 -14.66 -7.39 -11.19
N PHE A 309 -14.16 -8.51 -10.69
CA PHE A 309 -14.46 -9.84 -11.23
C PHE A 309 -15.69 -10.51 -10.62
N SER A 310 -16.38 -9.84 -9.67
CA SER A 310 -17.64 -10.37 -9.13
C SER A 310 -18.72 -10.38 -10.22
N PRO A 311 -19.48 -11.44 -10.36
CA PRO A 311 -20.64 -11.45 -11.26
C PRO A 311 -21.84 -10.66 -10.71
N ASP A 312 -21.81 -10.28 -9.43
CA ASP A 312 -22.88 -9.51 -8.78
C ASP A 312 -22.49 -8.04 -8.75
N ARG A 313 -23.34 -7.20 -9.31
CA ARG A 313 -23.15 -5.75 -9.41
C ARG A 313 -24.00 -4.95 -8.42
N ASN A 314 -24.78 -5.62 -7.56
CA ASN A 314 -25.52 -4.95 -6.49
C ASN A 314 -24.56 -4.60 -5.36
N LEU A 315 -23.83 -3.48 -5.52
CA LEU A 315 -22.83 -3.06 -4.57
C LEU A 315 -23.41 -2.10 -3.53
N THR A 316 -22.99 -2.30 -2.29
CA THR A 316 -23.33 -1.44 -1.16
C THR A 316 -22.04 -0.99 -0.49
N LEU A 317 -21.89 0.32 -0.30
CA LEU A 317 -20.87 0.91 0.55
C LEU A 317 -21.31 0.78 2.02
N CYS A 318 -20.47 0.16 2.84
CA CYS A 318 -20.70 -0.03 4.27
C CYS A 318 -19.61 0.72 5.03
N ILE A 319 -19.94 1.89 5.58
CA ILE A 319 -19.00 2.73 6.33
C ILE A 319 -19.02 2.32 7.80
N THR A 320 -17.87 1.99 8.35
CA THR A 320 -17.70 1.52 9.74
C THR A 320 -17.04 2.56 10.64
N GLY A 321 -16.28 3.52 10.06
CA GLY A 321 -15.63 4.58 10.82
C GLY A 321 -15.31 5.79 9.97
N ALA A 322 -15.02 6.90 10.63
CA ALA A 322 -14.58 8.14 9.99
C ALA A 322 -13.69 8.96 10.92
N GLU A 323 -12.66 9.56 10.38
CA GLU A 323 -11.77 10.50 11.05
C GLU A 323 -12.03 11.91 10.55
N TRP A 324 -12.22 12.84 11.48
CA TRP A 324 -12.62 14.21 11.20
C TRP A 324 -11.61 15.21 11.75
N LEU A 325 -11.29 16.23 10.96
CA LEU A 325 -10.49 17.38 11.39
C LEU A 325 -11.38 18.62 11.42
N GLU A 326 -11.58 19.21 12.61
CA GLU A 326 -12.33 20.45 12.75
C GLU A 326 -11.56 21.61 12.10
N LYS A 327 -12.21 22.30 11.15
CA LYS A 327 -11.62 23.45 10.44
C LYS A 327 -11.21 24.54 11.42
N GLY A 328 -9.98 25.02 11.30
CA GLY A 328 -9.35 25.99 12.23
C GLY A 328 -8.67 25.36 13.45
N LYS A 329 -8.63 24.03 13.53
CA LYS A 329 -7.90 23.28 14.56
C LYS A 329 -6.87 22.30 13.96
N GLU A 330 -6.29 22.68 12.84
CA GLU A 330 -5.32 21.85 12.12
C GLU A 330 -4.00 21.73 12.86
N TYR A 331 -3.75 22.59 13.86
CA TYR A 331 -2.50 22.62 14.60
C TYR A 331 -2.73 22.69 16.11
N VAL A 332 -1.82 22.06 16.84
CA VAL A 332 -1.68 22.20 18.29
C VAL A 332 -0.35 22.85 18.62
N THR A 333 -0.39 23.92 19.42
CA THR A 333 0.82 24.56 19.93
C THR A 333 1.35 23.79 21.12
N VAL A 334 2.62 23.40 21.07
CA VAL A 334 3.31 22.67 22.16
C VAL A 334 4.49 23.49 22.64
N ASP A 335 4.64 23.58 23.94
CA ASP A 335 5.76 24.21 24.63
C ASP A 335 6.85 23.15 24.88
N LEU A 336 8.05 23.38 24.35
CA LEU A 336 9.17 22.43 24.41
C LEU A 336 9.90 22.43 25.78
N GLU A 337 9.73 23.49 26.60
CA GLU A 337 10.32 23.55 27.92
C GLU A 337 9.48 22.75 28.94
N THR A 338 8.15 22.95 28.89
CA THR A 338 7.24 22.29 29.82
C THR A 338 6.71 20.95 29.30
N GLY A 339 6.88 20.66 28.00
CA GLY A 339 6.36 19.46 27.33
C GLY A 339 4.84 19.41 27.18
N ARG A 340 4.14 20.55 27.30
CA ARG A 340 2.68 20.61 27.37
C ARG A 340 2.07 21.34 26.17
N ALA A 341 0.85 20.92 25.81
CA ALA A 341 0.05 21.66 24.86
C ALA A 341 -0.42 22.99 25.46
N LEU A 342 -0.26 24.07 24.69
CA LEU A 342 -0.77 25.42 24.98
C LEU A 342 -2.18 25.64 24.39
N THR A 343 -2.56 24.87 23.37
CA THR A 343 -3.90 24.85 22.78
C THR A 343 -4.62 23.54 23.06
N PRO A 344 -5.95 23.49 23.00
CA PRO A 344 -6.71 22.27 23.27
C PRO A 344 -6.32 21.12 22.33
N LEU A 345 -6.10 19.94 22.90
CA LEU A 345 -5.92 18.70 22.19
C LEU A 345 -7.27 18.04 21.86
N PRO A 346 -7.31 17.15 20.86
CA PRO A 346 -8.45 16.26 20.65
C PRO A 346 -8.75 15.44 21.92
N VAL A 347 -10.00 14.97 22.05
CA VAL A 347 -10.39 14.07 23.12
C VAL A 347 -9.53 12.80 23.06
N ASP A 348 -9.05 12.34 24.22
CA ASP A 348 -8.21 11.14 24.36
C ASP A 348 -6.80 11.23 23.75
N VAL A 349 -6.40 12.36 23.16
CA VAL A 349 -5.02 12.60 22.73
C VAL A 349 -4.25 13.32 23.82
N ARG A 350 -3.03 12.88 24.09
CA ARG A 350 -2.06 13.55 24.97
C ARG A 350 -0.82 13.89 24.17
N VAL A 351 -0.05 14.85 24.65
CA VAL A 351 1.21 15.26 24.06
C VAL A 351 2.27 15.38 25.12
N SER A 352 3.49 15.03 24.78
CA SER A 352 4.69 15.45 25.48
C SER A 352 5.71 15.98 24.46
N ALA A 353 6.58 16.88 24.91
CA ALA A 353 7.66 17.39 24.08
C ALA A 353 8.89 17.69 24.92
N ARG A 354 10.04 17.72 24.26
CA ARG A 354 11.31 18.11 24.88
C ARG A 354 12.31 18.54 23.82
N ARG A 355 13.39 19.17 24.30
CA ARG A 355 14.59 19.35 23.49
C ARG A 355 15.55 18.19 23.69
N ASP A 356 16.15 17.76 22.59
CA ASP A 356 17.28 16.84 22.58
C ASP A 356 18.41 17.48 21.76
N GLY A 357 19.32 18.17 22.47
CA GLY A 357 20.33 19.04 21.86
C GLY A 357 19.68 20.18 21.08
N ASP A 358 20.00 20.27 19.79
CA ASP A 358 19.41 21.25 18.85
C ASP A 358 18.09 20.79 18.26
N ASN A 359 17.63 19.57 18.56
CA ASN A 359 16.39 19.01 18.01
C ASN A 359 15.21 19.25 18.95
N ALA A 360 14.00 19.25 18.39
CA ALA A 360 12.75 19.14 19.11
C ALA A 360 12.17 17.73 18.92
N GLU A 361 11.77 17.10 20.01
CA GLU A 361 11.00 15.86 20.00
C GLU A 361 9.59 16.13 20.50
N VAL A 362 8.59 15.74 19.74
CA VAL A 362 7.17 15.83 20.12
C VAL A 362 6.55 14.43 19.97
N ALA A 363 5.86 13.98 21.01
CA ALA A 363 5.18 12.71 21.00
C ALA A 363 3.68 12.88 21.30
N PHE A 364 2.85 12.34 20.43
CA PHE A 364 1.42 12.19 20.64
C PHE A 364 1.09 10.79 21.16
N TYR A 365 0.08 10.72 22.02
CA TYR A 365 -0.38 9.49 22.65
C TYR A 365 -1.89 9.39 22.56
N ALA A 366 -2.40 8.23 22.18
CA ALA A 366 -3.84 7.96 22.15
C ALA A 366 -4.13 6.49 22.47
N PRO A 367 -5.33 6.16 22.98
CA PRO A 367 -5.72 4.78 23.15
C PRO A 367 -5.77 4.06 21.80
N MET A 368 -5.45 2.76 21.80
CA MET A 368 -5.62 1.93 20.62
C MET A 368 -7.10 1.79 20.25
N PRO A 369 -7.44 1.76 18.97
CA PRO A 369 -8.79 1.46 18.53
C PRO A 369 -9.27 0.10 19.07
N PRO A 370 -10.57 -0.06 19.35
CA PRO A 370 -11.11 -1.31 19.89
C PRO A 370 -10.94 -2.55 18.99
N GLU A 371 -10.73 -2.34 17.70
CA GLU A 371 -10.57 -3.39 16.70
C GLU A 371 -9.10 -3.81 16.48
N ALA A 372 -8.16 -3.15 17.16
CA ALA A 372 -6.76 -3.55 17.10
C ALA A 372 -6.56 -4.81 17.97
N ASP A 373 -6.22 -5.91 17.33
CA ASP A 373 -5.76 -7.13 17.98
C ASP A 373 -4.27 -7.39 17.68
N GLU A 374 -3.68 -8.43 18.30
CA GLU A 374 -2.26 -8.76 18.11
C GLU A 374 -1.91 -9.10 16.64
N ASP A 375 -2.88 -9.50 15.84
CA ASP A 375 -2.72 -9.89 14.44
C ASP A 375 -3.09 -8.76 13.45
N HIS A 376 -3.83 -7.72 13.91
CA HIS A 376 -4.30 -6.61 13.10
C HIS A 376 -3.84 -5.28 13.72
N LEU A 377 -2.64 -4.86 13.32
CA LEU A 377 -2.13 -3.53 13.67
C LEU A 377 -2.90 -2.47 12.88
N VAL A 378 -3.83 -1.80 13.53
CA VAL A 378 -4.47 -0.62 12.97
C VAL A 378 -3.47 0.53 13.07
N PHE A 379 -3.01 1.02 11.93
CA PHE A 379 -2.17 2.21 11.87
C PHE A 379 -3.06 3.42 12.17
N ARG A 380 -2.82 4.06 13.33
CA ARG A 380 -3.44 5.33 13.68
C ARG A 380 -2.44 6.44 13.44
N GLN A 381 -2.82 7.46 12.69
CA GLN A 381 -2.03 8.66 12.52
C GLN A 381 -2.59 9.75 13.43
N LEU A 382 -1.75 10.30 14.33
CA LEU A 382 -2.16 11.34 15.27
C LEU A 382 -1.77 12.74 14.79
N GLY A 383 -0.58 12.86 14.24
CA GLY A 383 -0.08 14.11 13.68
C GLY A 383 0.15 14.04 12.18
N THR A 384 0.51 15.16 11.60
CA THR A 384 0.94 15.26 10.20
C THR A 384 2.45 15.42 10.11
N MET A 385 3.01 15.29 8.90
CA MET A 385 4.45 15.42 8.64
C MET A 385 4.88 16.88 8.43
N ASP A 386 4.14 17.83 9.00
CA ASP A 386 4.42 19.26 8.91
C ASP A 386 4.28 19.97 10.26
N TYR A 387 5.02 21.04 10.39
CA TYR A 387 4.94 21.93 11.56
C TYR A 387 4.99 23.39 11.14
N ARG A 388 4.60 24.29 12.05
CA ARG A 388 4.82 25.74 11.94
C ARG A 388 5.66 26.24 13.12
N ALA A 389 6.60 27.13 12.81
CA ALA A 389 7.36 27.81 13.82
C ALA A 389 6.69 29.16 14.22
N PRO A 390 7.04 29.74 15.39
CA PRO A 390 6.45 31.01 15.85
C PRO A 390 6.70 32.19 14.93
N ASP A 391 7.72 32.15 14.08
CA ASP A 391 7.98 33.19 13.06
C ASP A 391 7.11 33.03 11.79
N GLY A 392 6.25 32.00 11.75
CA GLY A 392 5.37 31.70 10.63
C GLY A 392 6.01 30.83 9.56
N SER A 393 7.26 30.42 9.70
CA SER A 393 7.86 29.42 8.81
C SER A 393 7.23 28.04 9.01
N THR A 394 7.16 27.27 7.93
CA THR A 394 6.69 25.88 7.94
C THR A 394 7.81 24.94 7.57
N GLY A 395 7.82 23.76 8.13
CA GLY A 395 8.80 22.72 7.81
C GLY A 395 8.18 21.35 7.70
N ALA A 396 8.85 20.44 6.99
CA ALA A 396 8.51 19.04 6.92
C ALA A 396 9.25 18.23 7.98
N ILE A 397 8.61 17.18 8.48
CA ILE A 397 9.14 16.26 9.47
C ILE A 397 9.52 14.97 8.77
N TYR A 398 10.76 14.55 8.86
CA TYR A 398 11.26 13.34 8.20
C TYR A 398 11.45 12.17 9.17
N GLY A 399 11.54 12.45 10.47
CA GLY A 399 11.73 11.43 11.51
C GLY A 399 10.46 11.18 12.29
N VAL A 400 9.68 10.17 11.90
CA VAL A 400 8.50 9.71 12.66
C VAL A 400 8.69 8.26 13.05
N THR A 401 8.38 7.95 14.29
CA THR A 401 8.44 6.59 14.82
C THR A 401 7.16 6.30 15.61
N SER A 402 6.54 5.16 15.32
CA SER A 402 5.29 4.74 15.94
C SER A 402 5.50 3.46 16.74
N TYR A 403 4.93 3.39 17.93
CA TYR A 403 5.05 2.27 18.86
C TYR A 403 3.72 1.97 19.56
N HIS A 404 3.61 0.75 20.05
CA HIS A 404 2.59 0.38 21.04
C HIS A 404 3.12 0.57 22.44
N SER A 405 2.25 0.82 23.42
CA SER A 405 2.62 1.16 24.78
C SER A 405 3.23 0.04 25.63
N ASP A 406 3.18 -1.21 25.16
CA ASP A 406 3.89 -2.35 25.76
C ASP A 406 5.39 -2.36 25.43
N VAL A 407 5.80 -1.61 24.42
CA VAL A 407 7.20 -1.32 24.14
C VAL A 407 7.61 -0.10 25.00
N LEU A 408 8.23 -0.36 26.13
CA LEU A 408 8.80 0.67 27.01
C LEU A 408 9.71 1.60 26.21
N TRP A 409 9.20 2.77 25.87
CA TRP A 409 9.99 3.79 25.24
C TRP A 409 10.81 4.53 26.31
N GLN A 410 12.10 4.23 26.37
CA GLN A 410 13.05 4.90 27.24
C GLN A 410 13.37 6.29 26.68
N GLY A 411 12.58 7.28 26.97
CA GLY A 411 12.98 8.60 26.51
C GLY A 411 11.94 9.69 26.53
N THR A 412 10.66 9.43 26.68
CA THR A 412 9.70 10.43 27.13
C THR A 412 9.89 10.64 28.61
N SER A 413 9.72 11.86 29.08
CA SER A 413 9.82 12.19 30.49
C SER A 413 9.10 11.10 31.31
N ASP A 414 9.77 10.60 32.36
CA ASP A 414 9.27 9.61 33.34
C ASP A 414 7.94 10.01 34.01
N GLU A 415 7.32 11.10 33.57
CA GLU A 415 6.22 11.78 34.22
C GLU A 415 4.83 11.41 33.68
N ILE A 416 4.73 10.71 32.55
CA ILE A 416 3.42 10.28 32.02
C ILE A 416 3.32 8.76 32.08
N PRO A 417 2.67 8.20 33.12
CA PRO A 417 2.33 6.80 33.11
C PRO A 417 1.34 6.55 31.98
N LEU A 418 1.77 5.84 30.93
CA LEU A 418 0.90 5.43 29.84
C LEU A 418 0.09 4.22 30.30
N PRO A 419 -1.23 4.23 30.10
CA PRO A 419 -2.03 3.03 30.28
C PRO A 419 -1.58 1.96 29.27
N GLU A 420 -1.67 0.70 29.66
CA GLU A 420 -1.51 -0.43 28.74
C GLU A 420 -2.45 -0.26 27.53
N GLY A 421 -1.97 -0.58 26.34
CA GLY A 421 -2.77 -0.49 25.11
C GLY A 421 -2.85 0.93 24.50
N TRP A 422 -1.91 1.82 24.81
CA TRP A 422 -1.82 3.13 24.15
C TRP A 422 -0.85 3.10 22.97
N PHE A 423 -1.19 3.85 21.92
CA PHE A 423 -0.37 4.09 20.75
C PHE A 423 0.42 5.38 20.93
N ILE A 424 1.69 5.38 20.49
CA ILE A 424 2.60 6.51 20.57
C ILE A 424 3.11 6.82 19.16
N GLU A 425 3.04 8.08 18.78
CA GLU A 425 3.61 8.60 17.56
C GLU A 425 4.58 9.72 17.89
N LYS A 426 5.88 9.50 17.64
CA LYS A 426 6.96 10.43 17.96
C LYS A 426 7.48 11.09 16.71
N TYR A 427 7.63 12.40 16.77
CA TYR A 427 8.16 13.26 15.74
C TYR A 427 9.49 13.86 16.19
N THR A 428 10.50 13.80 15.33
CA THR A 428 11.81 14.44 15.56
C THR A 428 12.00 15.54 14.51
N ILE A 429 12.21 16.77 15.01
CA ILE A 429 12.42 17.96 14.20
C ILE A 429 13.85 18.41 14.43
N GLU A 430 14.69 18.31 13.42
CA GLU A 430 16.10 18.65 13.49
C GLU A 430 16.33 20.15 13.47
N SER A 431 17.35 20.60 14.22
CA SER A 431 17.83 22.00 14.25
C SER A 431 16.71 23.02 14.53
N TYR A 432 15.81 22.71 15.46
CA TYR A 432 14.69 23.56 15.84
C TYR A 432 15.08 24.57 16.89
N LEU A 433 14.89 25.88 16.63
CA LEU A 433 15.46 26.97 17.46
C LEU A 433 14.48 27.60 18.45
N TRP A 434 13.16 27.41 18.26
CA TRP A 434 12.13 28.11 19.07
C TRP A 434 11.68 27.27 20.28
N ASP A 435 11.10 27.94 21.27
CA ASP A 435 10.60 27.28 22.50
C ASP A 435 9.22 26.68 22.37
N THR A 436 8.48 27.07 21.33
CA THR A 436 7.17 26.50 21.03
C THR A 436 7.11 26.03 19.58
N ILE A 437 6.25 25.04 19.31
CA ILE A 437 6.04 24.48 17.97
C ILE A 437 4.55 24.23 17.74
N ASP A 438 4.05 24.59 16.57
CA ASP A 438 2.72 24.19 16.11
C ASP A 438 2.82 22.89 15.33
N MET A 439 2.37 21.80 15.93
CA MET A 439 2.34 20.47 15.29
C MET A 439 1.03 20.29 14.58
N GLY A 440 1.10 19.82 13.33
CA GLY A 440 -0.09 19.47 12.56
C GLY A 440 -0.81 18.27 13.16
N LEU A 441 -2.14 18.32 13.22
CA LEU A 441 -3.01 17.21 13.64
C LEU A 441 -3.60 16.49 12.44
N HIS A 442 -3.60 15.18 12.50
CA HIS A 442 -4.27 14.37 11.48
C HIS A 442 -5.79 14.49 11.60
N ALA A 443 -6.33 14.23 12.80
CA ALA A 443 -7.74 14.32 13.10
C ALA A 443 -7.97 14.95 14.48
N THR A 444 -9.15 15.58 14.64
CA THR A 444 -9.61 16.09 15.95
C THR A 444 -10.63 15.18 16.60
N ARG A 445 -11.21 14.25 15.82
CA ARG A 445 -12.24 13.34 16.28
C ARG A 445 -12.29 12.09 15.40
N GLU A 446 -12.51 10.94 16.02
CA GLU A 446 -12.82 9.67 15.37
C GLU A 446 -14.23 9.23 15.74
N THR A 447 -14.92 8.60 14.81
CA THR A 447 -16.25 8.03 15.03
C THR A 447 -16.26 6.60 14.51
N TRP A 448 -16.65 5.66 15.36
CA TRP A 448 -16.90 4.27 15.00
C TRP A 448 -18.39 4.01 15.02
N PHE A 449 -18.91 3.40 13.95
CA PHE A 449 -20.32 3.11 13.83
C PHE A 449 -20.61 1.67 14.26
N GLU A 450 -21.30 1.46 15.39
CA GLU A 450 -21.71 0.12 15.86
C GLU A 450 -22.48 -0.66 14.78
N THR A 451 -23.25 0.03 14.00
CA THR A 451 -23.92 -0.51 12.80
C THR A 451 -23.41 0.26 11.59
N PRO A 452 -22.81 -0.41 10.59
CA PRO A 452 -22.31 0.26 9.41
C PRO A 452 -23.36 1.13 8.70
N VAL A 453 -22.98 2.33 8.32
CA VAL A 453 -23.80 3.20 7.47
C VAL A 453 -23.80 2.63 6.07
N SER A 454 -24.95 2.12 5.62
CA SER A 454 -25.07 1.40 4.34
C SER A 454 -25.63 2.30 3.26
N VAL A 455 -24.91 2.42 2.15
CA VAL A 455 -25.28 3.23 0.98
C VAL A 455 -25.27 2.34 -0.26
N PRO A 456 -26.43 2.01 -0.86
CA PRO A 456 -26.47 1.31 -2.13
C PRO A 456 -25.81 2.16 -3.23
N LEU A 457 -24.90 1.55 -4.01
CA LEU A 457 -24.14 2.22 -5.07
C LEU A 457 -24.68 1.91 -6.48
N ALA A 458 -25.41 0.81 -6.64
CA ALA A 458 -26.03 0.38 -7.88
C ALA A 458 -27.46 -0.09 -7.63
#